data_86d6b43c6bd172d22db681cec8450147
#
_entry.id   86d6b43c6bd172d22db681cec8450147
#
_cell.length_a   1.000
_cell.length_b   1.000
_cell.length_c   1.000
_cell.angle_alpha   90.00
_cell.angle_beta   90.00
_cell.angle_gamma   90.00
#
_symmetry.space_group_name_H-M   'P 1'
#
loop_
_entity.id
_entity.type
_entity.pdbx_description
1 polymer ?
#
loop_
_entity_poly.entity_id
_entity_poly.type
_entity_poly.pdbx_seq_one_letter_code
_entity_poly.pdbx_strand_id
1 'polypeptide(L)'
;MPKKIAIDTDARIIAEIGRHSAGIGMDDLHALVKDVISRRSLQRRLAQFVAEGHVVREGKQRGVRYRLAPISGEAGIAVPLPVVEATVEAYVPLSPEGEEIRAHVRQPRQMRVPVGYKQGFLEAYYPNETFYLPLELREQLRQIGTPPDDERPAGTFARDILNRLLIDLSWASSRLEGNTYSRLDTQRLIELGKSAEGKDALETQMILNHKAAIELLVNEADLVDFTPYTIFSLHALLSDGLLADSSACGRIRHRPVDIGGSVYMPIAMPKRLDELFRIILSMTKEIRDPLEQSFFVMVHLPYLQPFEDVNKRTSRLAANIPLIRHNLCPLSFIDVPERAYVEAMVGVYELNRIELLRDVFVWAYERSCQQYLAIRQELVPPDTFRLRYRQALSEAVRAIVQHLQQPTKAAVSAVIPSSVPEEDHDKFVKLVFEEFENLHEGNTIRFGIRPLEFAAWQETKFEV
;
A
#
# COMPACT_ATOMS: atom_id res chain seq x y z
N MET A 1 25.46 -16.46 -14.19
CA MET A 1 24.29 -15.56 -14.16
C MET A 1 23.46 -15.82 -15.41
N PRO A 2 22.17 -16.18 -15.32
CA PRO A 2 21.32 -16.28 -16.50
C PRO A 2 21.01 -14.86 -16.99
N LYS A 3 21.35 -14.56 -18.26
CA LYS A 3 20.95 -13.31 -18.91
C LYS A 3 19.42 -13.20 -18.88
N LYS A 4 18.85 -12.13 -18.33
CA LYS A 4 17.44 -11.75 -18.49
C LYS A 4 17.17 -11.64 -20.00
N ILE A 5 16.32 -12.52 -20.53
CA ILE A 5 15.85 -12.45 -21.91
C ILE A 5 14.81 -11.34 -21.96
N ALA A 6 15.01 -10.35 -22.83
CA ALA A 6 14.14 -9.19 -22.92
C ALA A 6 12.70 -9.57 -23.36
N ILE A 7 11.71 -8.81 -22.91
CA ILE A 7 10.28 -8.93 -23.29
C ILE A 7 10.07 -8.97 -24.81
N ASP A 8 10.94 -8.31 -25.55
CA ASP A 8 10.99 -8.32 -27.04
C ASP A 8 11.27 -9.70 -27.62
N THR A 9 12.04 -10.56 -26.95
CA THR A 9 12.35 -11.92 -27.43
C THR A 9 11.14 -12.85 -27.40
N ASP A 10 10.28 -12.74 -26.38
CA ASP A 10 9.06 -13.55 -26.23
C ASP A 10 8.01 -13.16 -27.26
N ALA A 11 7.80 -11.86 -27.46
CA ALA A 11 6.91 -11.34 -28.49
C ALA A 11 7.33 -11.82 -29.89
N ARG A 12 8.62 -11.85 -30.16
CA ARG A 12 9.17 -12.34 -31.44
C ARG A 12 8.96 -13.85 -31.64
N ILE A 13 9.17 -14.66 -30.60
CA ILE A 13 8.92 -16.11 -30.62
C ILE A 13 7.44 -16.38 -30.92
N ILE A 14 6.53 -15.72 -30.20
CA ILE A 14 5.08 -15.87 -30.38
C ILE A 14 4.65 -15.43 -31.79
N ALA A 15 5.17 -14.30 -32.26
CA ALA A 15 4.89 -13.81 -33.62
C ALA A 15 5.34 -14.78 -34.71
N GLU A 16 6.53 -15.41 -34.56
CA GLU A 16 7.00 -16.40 -35.52
C GLU A 16 6.15 -17.68 -35.49
N ILE A 17 5.73 -18.17 -34.32
CA ILE A 17 4.79 -19.30 -34.20
C ILE A 17 3.46 -18.96 -34.89
N GLY A 18 2.96 -17.72 -34.73
CA GLY A 18 1.70 -17.27 -35.31
C GLY A 18 1.69 -17.21 -36.83
N ARG A 19 2.84 -17.02 -37.47
CA ARG A 19 3.01 -17.05 -38.94
C ARG A 19 2.85 -18.45 -39.54
N HIS A 20 2.90 -19.48 -38.73
CA HIS A 20 2.84 -20.88 -39.15
C HIS A 20 1.54 -21.56 -38.64
N SER A 21 0.45 -21.37 -39.34
CA SER A 21 -0.89 -21.90 -38.96
C SER A 21 -0.93 -23.43 -38.83
N ALA A 22 -0.10 -24.16 -39.58
CA ALA A 22 0.07 -25.60 -39.48
C ALA A 22 1.02 -26.06 -38.38
N GLY A 23 1.55 -25.13 -37.57
CA GLY A 23 2.55 -25.36 -36.54
C GLY A 23 3.97 -25.45 -37.06
N ILE A 24 4.95 -25.03 -36.26
CA ILE A 24 6.36 -24.97 -36.58
C ILE A 24 7.16 -25.94 -35.71
N GLY A 25 8.17 -26.63 -36.33
CA GLY A 25 9.10 -27.50 -35.61
C GLY A 25 10.10 -26.72 -34.75
N MET A 26 10.68 -27.38 -33.76
CA MET A 26 11.67 -26.75 -32.85
C MET A 26 12.90 -26.22 -33.60
N ASP A 27 13.40 -26.99 -34.58
CA ASP A 27 14.62 -26.65 -35.30
C ASP A 27 14.37 -25.49 -36.30
N ASP A 28 13.22 -25.51 -36.96
CA ASP A 28 12.79 -24.43 -37.86
C ASP A 28 12.57 -23.13 -37.12
N LEU A 29 11.88 -23.20 -35.97
CA LEU A 29 11.66 -22.01 -35.10
C LEU A 29 12.99 -21.46 -34.58
N HIS A 30 13.89 -22.33 -34.13
CA HIS A 30 15.22 -21.89 -33.68
C HIS A 30 16.01 -21.21 -34.80
N ALA A 31 15.94 -21.72 -36.04
CA ALA A 31 16.63 -21.11 -37.19
C ALA A 31 16.16 -19.64 -37.42
N LEU A 32 14.87 -19.33 -37.16
CA LEU A 32 14.29 -17.99 -37.33
C LEU A 32 14.62 -17.02 -36.20
N VAL A 33 14.92 -17.53 -34.97
CA VAL A 33 15.17 -16.69 -33.79
C VAL A 33 16.55 -16.88 -33.16
N LYS A 34 17.49 -17.53 -33.87
CA LYS A 34 18.85 -17.84 -33.39
C LYS A 34 19.70 -16.61 -33.04
N ASP A 35 19.36 -15.46 -33.61
CA ASP A 35 20.00 -14.17 -33.38
C ASP A 35 19.65 -13.57 -32.01
N VAL A 36 18.51 -13.96 -31.41
CA VAL A 36 18.00 -13.40 -30.14
C VAL A 36 17.99 -14.41 -28.99
N ILE A 37 17.97 -15.75 -29.30
CA ILE A 37 17.83 -16.75 -28.22
C ILE A 37 18.58 -18.06 -28.60
N SER A 38 19.22 -18.67 -27.58
CA SER A 38 19.86 -19.98 -27.77
C SER A 38 18.82 -21.12 -27.80
N ARG A 39 19.13 -22.23 -28.47
CA ARG A 39 18.24 -23.41 -28.56
C ARG A 39 17.75 -23.92 -27.20
N ARG A 40 18.65 -23.98 -26.20
CA ARG A 40 18.32 -24.45 -24.86
C ARG A 40 17.35 -23.48 -24.14
N SER A 41 17.55 -22.19 -24.30
CA SER A 41 16.67 -21.17 -23.77
C SER A 41 15.31 -21.15 -24.47
N LEU A 42 15.28 -21.34 -25.80
CA LEU A 42 14.05 -21.47 -26.57
C LEU A 42 13.24 -22.70 -26.15
N GLN A 43 13.85 -23.84 -25.88
CA GLN A 43 13.18 -25.04 -25.36
C GLN A 43 12.48 -24.74 -24.01
N ARG A 44 13.18 -24.10 -23.11
CA ARG A 44 12.62 -23.75 -21.80
C ARG A 44 11.45 -22.77 -21.95
N ARG A 45 11.56 -21.78 -22.83
CA ARG A 45 10.51 -20.81 -23.09
C ARG A 45 9.27 -21.43 -23.72
N LEU A 46 9.44 -22.31 -24.70
CA LEU A 46 8.33 -23.04 -25.31
C LEU A 46 7.59 -23.93 -24.30
N ALA A 47 8.34 -24.60 -23.40
CA ALA A 47 7.73 -25.36 -22.31
C ALA A 47 6.88 -24.47 -21.39
N GLN A 48 7.35 -23.26 -21.12
CA GLN A 48 6.62 -22.26 -20.36
C GLN A 48 5.36 -21.79 -21.10
N PHE A 49 5.45 -21.41 -22.38
CA PHE A 49 4.31 -21.00 -23.20
C PHE A 49 3.24 -22.09 -23.34
N VAL A 50 3.66 -23.36 -23.35
CA VAL A 50 2.73 -24.49 -23.34
C VAL A 50 2.05 -24.62 -21.99
N ALA A 51 2.78 -24.43 -20.88
CA ALA A 51 2.22 -24.46 -19.52
C ALA A 51 1.25 -23.28 -19.27
N GLU A 52 1.56 -22.12 -19.85
CA GLU A 52 0.72 -20.91 -19.80
C GLU A 52 -0.47 -20.93 -20.77
N GLY A 53 -0.58 -21.97 -21.61
CA GLY A 53 -1.69 -22.10 -22.57
C GLY A 53 -1.62 -21.18 -23.79
N HIS A 54 -0.52 -20.46 -24.02
CA HIS A 54 -0.33 -19.60 -25.18
C HIS A 54 0.01 -20.38 -26.44
N VAL A 55 0.65 -21.54 -26.29
CA VAL A 55 1.10 -22.40 -27.38
C VAL A 55 0.66 -23.84 -27.13
N VAL A 56 0.13 -24.48 -28.16
CA VAL A 56 -0.21 -25.91 -28.12
C VAL A 56 0.95 -26.71 -28.74
N ARG A 57 1.35 -27.77 -28.08
CA ARG A 57 2.34 -28.73 -28.53
C ARG A 57 1.65 -29.97 -29.09
N GLU A 58 1.81 -30.23 -30.38
CA GLU A 58 1.21 -31.37 -31.08
C GLU A 58 2.32 -32.34 -31.59
N GLY A 59 2.01 -33.63 -31.62
CA GLY A 59 2.93 -34.65 -32.09
C GLY A 59 3.84 -35.29 -31.03
N LYS A 60 4.62 -36.32 -31.46
CA LYS A 60 5.57 -37.07 -30.59
C LYS A 60 6.96 -37.10 -31.19
N GLN A 61 7.98 -37.15 -30.35
CA GLN A 61 9.39 -37.27 -30.74
C GLN A 61 9.82 -36.20 -31.78
N ARG A 62 10.34 -36.61 -32.96
CA ARG A 62 10.83 -35.69 -34.01
C ARG A 62 9.71 -34.97 -34.77
N GLY A 63 8.46 -35.36 -34.59
CA GLY A 63 7.29 -34.74 -35.22
C GLY A 63 6.60 -33.69 -34.36
N VAL A 64 7.22 -33.20 -33.28
CA VAL A 64 6.64 -32.16 -32.42
C VAL A 64 6.57 -30.83 -33.14
N ARG A 65 5.37 -30.24 -33.20
CA ARG A 65 5.09 -28.91 -33.72
C ARG A 65 4.46 -28.03 -32.66
N TYR A 66 4.76 -26.75 -32.70
CA TYR A 66 4.24 -25.69 -31.83
C TYR A 66 3.32 -24.78 -32.63
N ARG A 67 2.11 -24.52 -32.10
CA ARG A 67 1.08 -23.67 -32.71
C ARG A 67 0.51 -22.75 -31.66
N LEU A 68 0.04 -21.56 -32.05
CA LEU A 68 -0.73 -20.71 -31.12
C LEU A 68 -1.99 -21.44 -30.72
N ALA A 69 -2.37 -21.31 -29.44
CA ALA A 69 -3.65 -21.81 -28.95
C ALA A 69 -4.80 -21.10 -29.70
N PRO A 70 -5.84 -21.81 -30.16
CA PRO A 70 -6.99 -21.16 -30.79
C PRO A 70 -7.65 -20.22 -29.81
N ILE A 71 -8.00 -19.01 -30.24
CA ILE A 71 -8.87 -18.09 -29.49
C ILE A 71 -10.26 -18.71 -29.57
N SER A 72 -10.68 -19.38 -28.51
CA SER A 72 -12.00 -20.05 -28.44
C SER A 72 -13.10 -19.01 -28.37
N GLY A 73 -13.73 -18.74 -29.49
CA GLY A 73 -15.07 -18.24 -29.57
C GLY A 73 -16.04 -19.39 -29.90
N GLU A 74 -17.05 -19.56 -29.05
CA GLU A 74 -18.28 -20.37 -29.15
C GLU A 74 -18.33 -21.73 -28.42
N ALA A 75 -19.17 -21.68 -27.40
CA ALA A 75 -20.13 -22.64 -26.85
C ALA A 75 -19.69 -24.04 -26.35
N GLY A 76 -19.83 -24.24 -25.04
CA GLY A 76 -20.32 -25.49 -24.48
C GLY A 76 -19.51 -26.10 -23.33
N ILE A 77 -20.10 -26.02 -22.12
CA ILE A 77 -19.81 -26.76 -20.88
C ILE A 77 -18.72 -26.12 -19.99
N ALA A 78 -19.21 -25.44 -18.96
CA ALA A 78 -18.43 -24.83 -17.90
C ALA A 78 -17.74 -25.88 -17.03
N VAL A 79 -16.41 -25.99 -17.13
CA VAL A 79 -15.55 -26.41 -16.05
C VAL A 79 -15.10 -25.11 -15.34
N PRO A 80 -15.24 -24.96 -14.02
CA PRO A 80 -14.77 -23.75 -13.37
C PRO A 80 -13.26 -23.70 -13.51
N LEU A 81 -12.78 -22.81 -14.39
CA LEU A 81 -11.39 -22.36 -14.38
C LEU A 81 -11.14 -21.70 -13.03
N PRO A 82 -9.93 -21.89 -12.42
CA PRO A 82 -9.56 -21.05 -11.32
C PRO A 82 -9.70 -19.61 -11.79
N VAL A 83 -10.51 -18.85 -11.08
CA VAL A 83 -10.64 -17.40 -11.27
C VAL A 83 -9.24 -16.84 -11.01
N VAL A 84 -8.45 -16.69 -12.08
CA VAL A 84 -7.43 -15.65 -12.09
C VAL A 84 -8.26 -14.39 -12.03
N GLU A 85 -8.36 -13.81 -10.84
CA GLU A 85 -8.81 -12.43 -10.71
C GLU A 85 -7.95 -11.64 -11.69
N ALA A 86 -8.51 -11.34 -12.86
CA ALA A 86 -8.04 -10.23 -13.65
C ALA A 86 -8.20 -9.05 -12.69
N THR A 87 -7.12 -8.67 -12.04
CA THR A 87 -7.06 -7.41 -11.33
C THR A 87 -7.41 -6.37 -12.37
N VAL A 88 -8.68 -5.91 -12.32
CA VAL A 88 -9.09 -4.71 -13.04
C VAL A 88 -8.08 -3.67 -12.57
N GLU A 89 -7.15 -3.28 -13.44
CA GLU A 89 -6.19 -2.22 -13.11
C GLU A 89 -7.04 -1.06 -12.61
N ALA A 90 -6.86 -0.71 -11.33
CA ALA A 90 -7.66 0.33 -10.71
C ALA A 90 -7.48 1.59 -11.57
N TYR A 91 -8.58 2.11 -12.10
CA TYR A 91 -8.56 3.28 -12.96
C TYR A 91 -8.31 4.53 -12.12
N VAL A 92 -7.19 5.20 -12.36
CA VAL A 92 -6.92 6.53 -11.79
C VAL A 92 -7.56 7.58 -12.71
N PRO A 93 -8.56 8.35 -12.22
CA PRO A 93 -9.12 9.46 -12.99
C PRO A 93 -8.03 10.51 -13.27
N LEU A 94 -7.89 10.92 -14.52
CA LEU A 94 -6.87 11.90 -14.91
C LEU A 94 -7.53 13.21 -15.38
N SER A 95 -6.89 14.32 -15.04
CA SER A 95 -7.18 15.63 -15.62
C SER A 95 -6.79 15.67 -17.12
N PRO A 96 -7.32 16.58 -17.92
CA PRO A 96 -6.88 16.75 -19.32
C PRO A 96 -5.36 16.93 -19.44
N GLU A 97 -4.76 17.68 -18.54
CA GLU A 97 -3.31 17.89 -18.47
C GLU A 97 -2.55 16.61 -18.11
N GLY A 98 -3.11 15.79 -17.19
CA GLY A 98 -2.58 14.48 -16.83
C GLY A 98 -2.60 13.51 -18.02
N GLU A 99 -3.68 13.51 -18.81
CA GLU A 99 -3.79 12.71 -20.04
C GLU A 99 -2.74 13.13 -21.09
N GLU A 100 -2.50 14.42 -21.27
CA GLU A 100 -1.46 14.94 -22.18
C GLU A 100 -0.08 14.46 -21.77
N ILE A 101 0.26 14.57 -20.47
CA ILE A 101 1.53 14.07 -19.93
C ILE A 101 1.65 12.57 -20.15
N ARG A 102 0.60 11.80 -19.84
CA ARG A 102 0.56 10.36 -20.05
C ARG A 102 0.81 9.98 -21.51
N ALA A 103 0.19 10.67 -22.45
CA ALA A 103 0.41 10.43 -23.87
C ALA A 103 1.87 10.68 -24.28
N HIS A 104 2.51 11.72 -23.73
CA HIS A 104 3.91 12.02 -23.98
C HIS A 104 4.85 10.94 -23.41
N VAL A 105 4.70 10.57 -22.16
CA VAL A 105 5.60 9.61 -21.49
C VAL A 105 5.46 8.18 -22.02
N ARG A 106 4.34 7.86 -22.67
CA ARG A 106 4.11 6.58 -23.37
C ARG A 106 4.78 6.48 -24.75
N GLN A 107 5.30 7.60 -25.25
CA GLN A 107 6.09 7.54 -26.49
C GLN A 107 7.35 6.68 -26.30
N PRO A 108 7.82 6.00 -27.34
CA PRO A 108 9.08 5.28 -27.28
C PRO A 108 10.22 6.17 -26.80
N ARG A 109 11.11 5.63 -25.95
CA ARG A 109 12.22 6.39 -25.35
C ARG A 109 13.05 7.15 -26.40
N GLN A 110 13.24 6.56 -27.58
CA GLN A 110 14.01 7.14 -28.69
C GLN A 110 13.34 8.40 -29.28
N MET A 111 12.05 8.58 -29.08
CA MET A 111 11.29 9.76 -29.56
C MET A 111 11.23 10.88 -28.52
N ARG A 112 11.67 10.63 -27.29
CA ARG A 112 11.69 11.61 -26.21
C ARG A 112 13.05 12.30 -26.15
N VAL A 113 13.04 13.62 -25.91
CA VAL A 113 14.27 14.44 -25.90
C VAL A 113 14.99 14.27 -24.57
N PRO A 114 16.30 13.92 -24.56
CA PRO A 114 17.09 13.89 -23.33
C PRO A 114 17.10 15.22 -22.60
N VAL A 115 16.85 15.19 -21.28
CA VAL A 115 16.77 16.38 -20.43
C VAL A 115 17.61 16.19 -19.18
N GLY A 116 18.20 17.27 -18.69
CA GLY A 116 18.89 17.30 -17.40
C GLY A 116 18.06 17.98 -16.30
N TYR A 117 18.60 17.99 -15.09
CA TYR A 117 17.99 18.70 -13.97
C TYR A 117 17.87 20.20 -14.27
N LYS A 118 16.67 20.74 -14.13
CA LYS A 118 16.38 22.16 -14.32
C LYS A 118 16.14 22.82 -12.96
N GLN A 119 17.12 23.56 -12.48
CA GLN A 119 17.04 24.25 -11.20
C GLN A 119 15.88 25.28 -11.17
N GLY A 120 15.58 25.93 -12.28
CA GLY A 120 14.45 26.86 -12.39
C GLY A 120 13.09 26.23 -12.07
N PHE A 121 12.94 24.90 -12.16
CA PHE A 121 11.71 24.23 -11.72
C PHE A 121 11.53 24.30 -10.19
N LEU A 122 12.62 24.21 -9.42
CA LEU A 122 12.60 24.42 -7.97
C LEU A 122 12.47 25.90 -7.62
N GLU A 123 13.22 26.77 -8.29
CA GLU A 123 13.27 28.22 -8.03
C GLU A 123 11.96 28.96 -8.38
N ALA A 124 11.13 28.38 -9.24
CA ALA A 124 9.80 28.92 -9.56
C ALA A 124 8.77 28.68 -8.44
N TYR A 125 9.08 27.86 -7.45
CA TYR A 125 8.20 27.62 -6.32
C TYR A 125 8.56 28.50 -5.13
N TYR A 126 7.61 29.29 -4.66
CA TYR A 126 7.74 30.13 -3.46
C TYR A 126 6.82 29.57 -2.37
N PRO A 127 7.37 29.05 -1.23
CA PRO A 127 6.57 28.48 -0.14
C PRO A 127 5.46 29.45 0.33
N ASN A 128 4.23 28.92 0.43
CA ASN A 128 3.01 29.63 0.83
C ASN A 128 2.51 30.73 -0.13
N GLU A 129 3.14 30.89 -1.28
CA GLU A 129 2.71 31.79 -2.36
C GLU A 129 2.38 30.97 -3.62
N THR A 130 3.25 30.03 -3.98
CA THR A 130 3.01 29.05 -5.05
C THR A 130 2.43 27.79 -4.46
N PHE A 131 1.46 27.19 -5.14
CA PHE A 131 0.83 25.93 -4.72
C PHE A 131 0.69 24.98 -5.91
N TYR A 132 1.08 23.74 -5.73
CA TYR A 132 0.85 22.64 -6.67
C TYR A 132 -0.57 22.08 -6.57
N LEU A 133 -1.13 22.10 -5.35
CA LEU A 133 -2.51 21.72 -5.07
C LEU A 133 -3.38 22.98 -4.95
N PRO A 134 -4.39 23.19 -5.82
CA PRO A 134 -5.33 24.28 -5.68
C PRO A 134 -5.98 24.35 -4.30
N LEU A 135 -6.42 25.54 -3.88
CA LEU A 135 -6.99 25.72 -2.52
C LEU A 135 -8.17 24.80 -2.27
N GLU A 136 -9.11 24.75 -3.20
CA GLU A 136 -10.33 23.95 -3.11
C GLU A 136 -9.99 22.45 -2.94
N LEU A 137 -8.97 22.00 -3.65
CA LEU A 137 -8.50 20.62 -3.57
C LEU A 137 -7.86 20.32 -2.20
N ARG A 138 -7.04 21.24 -1.67
CA ARG A 138 -6.44 21.09 -0.33
C ARG A 138 -7.50 21.06 0.76
N GLU A 139 -8.52 21.90 0.66
CA GLU A 139 -9.65 21.92 1.59
C GLU A 139 -10.45 20.61 1.53
N GLN A 140 -10.77 20.13 0.32
CA GLN A 140 -11.43 18.83 0.13
C GLN A 140 -10.62 17.69 0.74
N LEU A 141 -9.33 17.59 0.41
CA LEU A 141 -8.46 16.54 0.91
C LEU A 141 -8.29 16.62 2.44
N ARG A 142 -8.21 17.82 3.00
CA ARG A 142 -8.18 18.04 4.45
C ARG A 142 -9.46 17.54 5.10
N GLN A 143 -10.61 17.89 4.56
CA GLN A 143 -11.91 17.48 5.10
C GLN A 143 -12.05 15.96 5.15
N ILE A 144 -11.69 15.26 4.07
CA ILE A 144 -11.77 13.79 4.03
C ILE A 144 -10.68 13.10 4.81
N GLY A 145 -9.54 13.77 5.06
CA GLY A 145 -8.38 13.21 5.77
C GLY A 145 -8.35 13.51 7.25
N THR A 146 -9.22 14.37 7.76
CA THR A 146 -9.28 14.74 9.19
C THR A 146 -10.16 13.74 9.94
N PRO A 147 -9.61 13.03 10.95
CA PRO A 147 -10.40 12.16 11.82
C PRO A 147 -11.37 12.97 12.70
N PRO A 148 -12.47 12.36 13.18
CA PRO A 148 -13.48 13.05 14.01
C PRO A 148 -12.96 13.72 15.29
N ASP A 149 -11.81 13.28 15.84
CA ASP A 149 -11.20 13.82 17.08
C ASP A 149 -9.86 14.50 16.74
N ASP A 150 -9.91 15.77 16.37
CA ASP A 150 -8.78 16.54 15.82
C ASP A 150 -7.78 17.07 16.88
N GLU A 151 -8.18 17.25 18.15
CA GLU A 151 -7.36 17.90 19.20
C GLU A 151 -6.33 16.97 19.90
N ARG A 152 -5.90 15.89 19.27
CA ARG A 152 -4.99 14.92 19.89
C ARG A 152 -3.52 15.20 19.54
N PRO A 153 -2.56 14.74 20.39
CA PRO A 153 -1.13 14.86 20.11
C PRO A 153 -0.73 14.29 18.74
N ALA A 154 0.32 14.86 18.15
CA ALA A 154 0.87 14.42 16.86
C ALA A 154 1.04 12.89 16.78
N GLY A 155 0.68 12.30 15.65
CA GLY A 155 0.84 10.87 15.38
C GLY A 155 -0.18 9.96 16.07
N THR A 156 -1.15 10.48 16.83
CA THR A 156 -2.13 9.64 17.55
C THR A 156 -2.97 8.83 16.57
N PHE A 157 -3.48 9.44 15.50
CA PHE A 157 -4.26 8.72 14.51
C PHE A 157 -3.42 7.62 13.81
N ALA A 158 -2.19 7.93 13.43
CA ALA A 158 -1.30 6.94 12.80
C ALA A 158 -0.98 5.78 13.77
N ARG A 159 -0.83 6.05 15.08
CA ARG A 159 -0.66 4.99 16.10
C ARG A 159 -1.88 4.10 16.24
N ASP A 160 -3.08 4.69 16.21
CA ASP A 160 -4.35 3.94 16.31
C ASP A 160 -4.50 2.92 15.17
N ILE A 161 -4.00 3.24 13.97
CA ILE A 161 -4.08 2.39 12.79
C ILE A 161 -2.75 1.69 12.46
N LEU A 162 -1.74 1.76 13.33
CA LEU A 162 -0.34 1.38 13.02
C LEU A 162 -0.22 -0.01 12.40
N ASN A 163 -0.85 -1.03 12.99
CA ASN A 163 -0.76 -2.40 12.48
C ASN A 163 -1.21 -2.49 11.02
N ARG A 164 -2.28 -1.77 10.68
CA ARG A 164 -2.81 -1.74 9.33
C ARG A 164 -1.93 -0.93 8.39
N LEU A 165 -1.45 0.22 8.85
CA LEU A 165 -0.56 1.09 8.10
C LEU A 165 0.76 0.39 7.76
N LEU A 166 1.33 -0.36 8.70
CA LEU A 166 2.54 -1.18 8.49
C LEU A 166 2.35 -2.16 7.33
N ILE A 167 1.22 -2.86 7.28
CA ILE A 167 0.94 -3.83 6.22
C ILE A 167 0.71 -3.12 4.89
N ASP A 168 -0.20 -2.16 4.86
CA ASP A 168 -0.68 -1.53 3.63
C ASP A 168 0.41 -0.69 2.95
N LEU A 169 1.10 0.18 3.70
CA LEU A 169 2.14 1.04 3.14
C LEU A 169 3.40 0.25 2.78
N SER A 170 3.81 -0.74 3.59
CA SER A 170 4.95 -1.59 3.24
C SER A 170 4.68 -2.40 1.98
N TRP A 171 3.49 -3.00 1.87
CA TRP A 171 3.09 -3.75 0.68
C TRP A 171 2.98 -2.85 -0.56
N ALA A 172 2.18 -1.77 -0.47
CA ALA A 172 1.89 -0.93 -1.63
C ALA A 172 3.14 -0.21 -2.14
N SER A 173 3.95 0.39 -1.24
CA SER A 173 5.18 1.08 -1.63
C SER A 173 6.23 0.13 -2.19
N SER A 174 6.32 -1.11 -1.69
CA SER A 174 7.22 -2.14 -2.25
C SER A 174 6.75 -2.61 -3.62
N ARG A 175 5.42 -2.80 -3.81
CA ARG A 175 4.83 -3.19 -5.09
C ARG A 175 5.12 -2.17 -6.20
N LEU A 176 5.09 -0.88 -5.88
CA LEU A 176 5.46 0.20 -6.82
C LEU A 176 6.94 0.16 -7.26
N GLU A 177 7.77 -0.69 -6.65
CA GLU A 177 9.15 -0.97 -7.05
C GLU A 177 9.32 -2.39 -7.59
N GLY A 178 8.21 -3.06 -7.95
CA GLY A 178 8.22 -4.39 -8.56
C GLY A 178 8.30 -5.56 -7.57
N ASN A 179 8.06 -5.34 -6.27
CA ASN A 179 7.96 -6.41 -5.29
C ASN A 179 6.70 -7.25 -5.56
N THR A 180 6.83 -8.56 -5.51
CA THR A 180 5.79 -9.52 -5.88
C THR A 180 5.05 -10.15 -4.70
N TYR A 181 5.33 -9.72 -3.46
CA TYR A 181 4.58 -10.16 -2.30
C TYR A 181 3.10 -9.81 -2.44
N SER A 182 2.23 -10.74 -2.04
CA SER A 182 0.83 -10.43 -1.83
C SER A 182 0.64 -9.63 -0.53
N ARG A 183 -0.49 -8.94 -0.39
CA ARG A 183 -0.82 -8.23 0.85
C ARG A 183 -0.92 -9.19 2.04
N LEU A 184 -1.46 -10.40 1.83
CA LEU A 184 -1.56 -11.44 2.86
C LEU A 184 -0.19 -11.96 3.29
N ASP A 185 0.74 -12.17 2.34
CA ASP A 185 2.10 -12.61 2.66
C ASP A 185 2.88 -11.51 3.38
N THR A 186 2.66 -10.25 3.01
CA THR A 186 3.20 -9.09 3.74
C THR A 186 2.70 -9.04 5.17
N GLN A 187 1.41 -9.27 5.39
CA GLN A 187 0.83 -9.36 6.73
C GLN A 187 1.48 -10.47 7.56
N ARG A 188 1.59 -11.67 6.99
CA ARG A 188 2.25 -12.80 7.68
C ARG A 188 3.71 -12.53 8.01
N LEU A 189 4.42 -11.84 7.11
CA LEU A 189 5.81 -11.45 7.36
C LEU A 189 5.90 -10.43 8.50
N ILE A 190 5.06 -9.40 8.50
CA ILE A 190 5.10 -8.32 9.51
C ILE A 190 4.65 -8.82 10.89
N GLU A 191 3.57 -9.62 10.96
CA GLU A 191 2.97 -10.06 12.22
C GLU A 191 3.66 -11.31 12.80
N LEU A 192 4.07 -12.26 11.96
CA LEU A 192 4.57 -13.56 12.38
C LEU A 192 6.05 -13.79 12.07
N GLY A 193 6.72 -12.86 11.39
CA GLY A 193 8.11 -13.01 10.96
C GLY A 193 8.32 -14.11 9.91
N LYS A 194 7.26 -14.56 9.21
CA LYS A 194 7.31 -15.66 8.24
C LYS A 194 7.45 -15.13 6.82
N SER A 195 8.60 -15.36 6.20
CA SER A 195 8.81 -15.09 4.78
C SER A 195 7.90 -15.98 3.91
N ALA A 196 7.42 -15.43 2.79
CA ALA A 196 6.63 -16.19 1.85
C ALA A 196 7.51 -17.16 1.06
N GLU A 197 6.98 -18.37 0.82
CA GLU A 197 7.68 -19.40 0.08
C GLU A 197 7.89 -18.99 -1.38
N GLY A 198 9.10 -19.23 -1.91
CA GLY A 198 9.45 -18.92 -3.30
C GLY A 198 9.73 -17.42 -3.58
N LYS A 199 9.75 -16.56 -2.56
CA LYS A 199 10.10 -15.13 -2.70
C LYS A 199 11.59 -14.88 -2.53
N ASP A 200 12.10 -13.84 -3.21
CA ASP A 200 13.49 -13.41 -3.08
C ASP A 200 13.74 -12.79 -1.69
N ALA A 201 14.94 -13.01 -1.16
CA ALA A 201 15.38 -12.39 0.08
C ALA A 201 15.38 -10.85 0.01
N LEU A 202 15.68 -10.27 -1.17
CA LEU A 202 15.63 -8.82 -1.38
C LEU A 202 14.20 -8.26 -1.30
N GLU A 203 13.21 -9.00 -1.80
CA GLU A 203 11.79 -8.62 -1.68
C GLU A 203 11.34 -8.63 -0.22
N THR A 204 11.74 -9.66 0.54
CA THR A 204 11.48 -9.77 1.99
C THR A 204 12.14 -8.61 2.76
N GLN A 205 13.41 -8.34 2.48
CA GLN A 205 14.16 -7.25 3.10
C GLN A 205 13.51 -5.89 2.82
N MET A 206 13.05 -5.66 1.59
CA MET A 206 12.36 -4.42 1.22
C MET A 206 11.12 -4.15 2.09
N ILE A 207 10.31 -5.17 2.38
CA ILE A 207 9.11 -5.03 3.22
C ILE A 207 9.50 -4.72 4.67
N LEU A 208 10.50 -5.44 5.22
CA LEU A 208 10.97 -5.21 6.59
C LEU A 208 11.60 -3.82 6.76
N ASN A 209 12.29 -3.32 5.75
CA ASN A 209 12.83 -1.96 5.72
C ASN A 209 11.71 -0.90 5.75
N HIS A 210 10.65 -1.10 4.98
CA HIS A 210 9.48 -0.21 5.04
C HIS A 210 8.85 -0.22 6.43
N LYS A 211 8.68 -1.42 7.03
CA LYS A 211 8.16 -1.54 8.39
C LYS A 211 8.95 -0.69 9.37
N ALA A 212 10.28 -0.83 9.39
CA ALA A 212 11.15 -0.07 10.29
C ALA A 212 11.05 1.45 10.05
N ALA A 213 11.00 1.89 8.79
CA ALA A 213 10.87 3.30 8.44
C ALA A 213 9.50 3.89 8.84
N ILE A 214 8.40 3.13 8.70
CA ILE A 214 7.06 3.55 9.15
C ILE A 214 7.00 3.63 10.67
N GLU A 215 7.58 2.66 11.39
CA GLU A 215 7.68 2.67 12.85
C GLU A 215 8.43 3.91 13.35
N LEU A 216 9.53 4.32 12.70
CA LEU A 216 10.22 5.56 13.01
C LEU A 216 9.29 6.77 12.87
N LEU A 217 8.57 6.91 11.76
CA LEU A 217 7.67 8.04 11.52
C LEU A 217 6.54 8.15 12.53
N VAL A 218 5.98 7.01 12.94
CA VAL A 218 4.82 7.00 13.84
C VAL A 218 5.24 7.13 15.31
N ASN A 219 6.32 6.47 15.73
CA ASN A 219 6.78 6.50 17.11
C ASN A 219 7.41 7.84 17.48
N GLU A 220 8.09 8.49 16.52
CA GLU A 220 8.80 9.76 16.71
C GLU A 220 8.05 10.93 16.03
N ALA A 221 6.71 10.84 15.93
CA ALA A 221 5.88 11.77 15.17
C ALA A 221 6.03 13.25 15.57
N ASP A 222 6.33 13.54 16.82
CA ASP A 222 6.59 14.86 17.37
C ASP A 222 8.01 15.39 17.07
N LEU A 223 8.99 14.50 16.82
CA LEU A 223 10.40 14.81 16.59
C LEU A 223 10.77 14.82 15.10
N VAL A 224 10.09 13.99 14.27
CA VAL A 224 10.40 13.92 12.83
C VAL A 224 9.96 15.20 12.12
N ASP A 225 10.88 15.77 11.32
CA ASP A 225 10.65 16.97 10.52
C ASP A 225 11.51 16.88 9.24
N PHE A 226 11.36 17.81 8.31
CA PHE A 226 12.15 17.87 7.10
C PHE A 226 13.57 18.38 7.39
N THR A 227 14.36 17.54 8.05
CA THR A 227 15.78 17.75 8.33
C THR A 227 16.63 16.76 7.55
N PRO A 228 17.90 17.11 7.23
CA PRO A 228 18.82 16.13 6.63
C PRO A 228 18.91 14.84 7.45
N TYR A 229 18.94 14.95 8.78
CA TYR A 229 18.99 13.79 9.68
C TYR A 229 17.80 12.85 9.47
N THR A 230 16.57 13.38 9.48
CA THR A 230 15.35 12.58 9.30
C THR A 230 15.33 11.88 7.94
N ILE A 231 15.66 12.61 6.86
CA ILE A 231 15.62 12.03 5.51
C ILE A 231 16.75 11.02 5.30
N PHE A 232 17.94 11.26 5.85
CA PHE A 232 19.02 10.27 5.84
C PHE A 232 18.67 9.02 6.65
N SER A 233 18.01 9.17 7.81
CA SER A 233 17.55 8.03 8.62
C SER A 233 16.49 7.21 7.88
N LEU A 234 15.52 7.85 7.23
CA LEU A 234 14.53 7.16 6.39
C LEU A 234 15.20 6.41 5.24
N HIS A 235 16.15 7.08 4.53
CA HIS A 235 16.88 6.44 3.46
C HIS A 235 17.72 5.25 3.97
N ALA A 236 18.41 5.41 5.10
CA ALA A 236 19.21 4.35 5.69
C ALA A 236 18.38 3.11 6.02
N LEU A 237 17.22 3.29 6.69
CA LEU A 237 16.28 2.20 6.98
C LEU A 237 15.75 1.54 5.71
N LEU A 238 15.32 2.33 4.72
CA LEU A 238 14.74 1.81 3.48
C LEU A 238 15.75 1.11 2.57
N SER A 239 17.03 1.43 2.69
CA SER A 239 18.11 0.90 1.85
C SER A 239 18.95 -0.20 2.52
N ASP A 240 18.70 -0.49 3.78
CA ASP A 240 19.47 -1.48 4.54
C ASP A 240 19.43 -2.86 3.86
N GLY A 241 20.61 -3.45 3.64
CA GLY A 241 20.75 -4.75 2.96
C GLY A 241 20.33 -4.78 1.48
N LEU A 242 19.95 -3.65 0.88
CA LEU A 242 19.52 -3.57 -0.52
C LEU A 242 20.55 -2.93 -1.45
N LEU A 243 21.46 -2.11 -0.94
CA LEU A 243 22.52 -1.48 -1.72
C LEU A 243 23.77 -2.35 -1.75
N ALA A 244 24.42 -2.42 -2.91
CA ALA A 244 25.70 -3.15 -3.06
C ALA A 244 26.83 -2.54 -2.21
N ASP A 245 26.81 -1.21 -2.04
CA ASP A 245 27.71 -0.46 -1.14
C ASP A 245 26.90 0.00 0.08
N SER A 246 27.03 -0.71 1.19
CA SER A 246 26.33 -0.38 2.44
C SER A 246 26.70 1.01 2.98
N SER A 247 27.87 1.55 2.62
CA SER A 247 28.28 2.90 3.00
C SER A 247 27.48 4.01 2.30
N ALA A 248 26.71 3.68 1.25
CA ALA A 248 25.81 4.60 0.57
C ALA A 248 24.48 4.81 1.30
N CYS A 249 24.15 3.93 2.28
CA CYS A 249 22.93 4.08 3.08
C CYS A 249 22.99 5.37 3.91
N GLY A 250 21.94 6.19 3.83
CA GLY A 250 21.79 7.40 4.64
C GLY A 250 22.69 8.56 4.26
N ARG A 251 23.22 8.63 3.05
CA ARG A 251 24.07 9.74 2.59
C ARG A 251 23.81 10.17 1.16
N ILE A 252 24.19 11.40 0.84
CA ILE A 252 24.19 11.90 -0.54
C ILE A 252 25.14 11.06 -1.41
N ARG A 253 24.70 10.67 -2.59
CA ARG A 253 25.48 9.87 -3.51
C ARG A 253 26.71 10.61 -4.05
N HIS A 254 27.76 9.85 -4.30
CA HIS A 254 28.98 10.33 -4.92
C HIS A 254 29.12 9.88 -6.39
N ARG A 255 28.21 9.02 -6.86
CA ARG A 255 28.22 8.46 -8.22
C ARG A 255 27.05 8.99 -9.03
N PRO A 256 27.19 9.14 -10.37
CA PRO A 256 26.06 9.38 -11.24
C PRO A 256 25.07 8.23 -11.14
N VAL A 257 23.79 8.53 -11.35
CA VAL A 257 22.71 7.53 -11.42
C VAL A 257 21.87 7.79 -12.67
N ASP A 258 21.32 6.71 -13.23
CA ASP A 258 20.40 6.75 -14.35
C ASP A 258 19.02 6.26 -13.90
N ILE A 259 17.96 6.80 -14.48
CA ILE A 259 16.58 6.37 -14.22
C ILE A 259 16.13 5.43 -15.34
N GLY A 260 15.86 4.18 -14.97
CA GLY A 260 15.33 3.18 -15.91
C GLY A 260 14.03 3.65 -16.56
N GLY A 261 13.96 3.56 -17.91
CA GLY A 261 12.77 3.96 -18.66
C GLY A 261 12.63 5.45 -18.93
N SER A 262 13.47 6.33 -18.37
CA SER A 262 13.48 7.77 -18.61
C SER A 262 14.66 8.23 -19.47
N VAL A 263 14.54 9.41 -20.07
CA VAL A 263 15.60 10.17 -20.74
C VAL A 263 16.16 11.30 -19.88
N TYR A 264 15.75 11.36 -18.62
CA TYR A 264 16.21 12.33 -17.65
C TYR A 264 17.60 11.97 -17.11
N MET A 265 18.47 12.96 -17.04
CA MET A 265 19.84 12.85 -16.51
C MET A 265 19.95 13.67 -15.21
N PRO A 266 19.99 13.04 -14.03
CA PRO A 266 20.18 13.72 -12.76
C PRO A 266 21.54 14.42 -12.64
N ILE A 267 21.64 15.43 -11.77
CA ILE A 267 22.90 16.12 -11.45
C ILE A 267 23.93 15.10 -10.94
N ALA A 268 25.16 15.17 -11.46
CA ALA A 268 26.23 14.26 -11.06
C ALA A 268 27.14 14.80 -9.94
N MET A 269 27.13 16.11 -9.67
CA MET A 269 28.04 16.78 -8.72
C MET A 269 27.58 16.65 -7.28
N PRO A 270 28.27 15.89 -6.37
CA PRO A 270 27.81 15.64 -5.01
C PRO A 270 27.63 16.92 -4.17
N LYS A 271 28.54 17.89 -4.31
CA LYS A 271 28.41 19.15 -3.57
C LYS A 271 27.12 19.91 -3.96
N ARG A 272 26.80 19.96 -5.26
CA ARG A 272 25.59 20.61 -5.73
C ARG A 272 24.33 19.84 -5.34
N LEU A 273 24.41 18.51 -5.29
CA LEU A 273 23.32 17.67 -4.77
C LEU A 273 23.02 17.98 -3.30
N ASP A 274 24.07 18.08 -2.44
CA ASP A 274 23.88 18.41 -1.02
C ASP A 274 23.29 19.82 -0.84
N GLU A 275 23.77 20.80 -1.58
CA GLU A 275 23.22 22.16 -1.56
C GLU A 275 21.72 22.17 -1.92
N LEU A 276 21.34 21.59 -3.04
CA LEU A 276 19.96 21.55 -3.51
C LEU A 276 19.06 20.69 -2.60
N PHE A 277 19.58 19.59 -2.07
CA PHE A 277 18.88 18.78 -1.09
C PHE A 277 18.49 19.59 0.16
N ARG A 278 19.43 20.38 0.70
CA ARG A 278 19.15 21.24 1.84
C ARG A 278 18.16 22.35 1.52
N ILE A 279 18.23 22.92 0.32
CA ILE A 279 17.27 23.92 -0.16
C ILE A 279 15.87 23.29 -0.23
N ILE A 280 15.72 22.13 -0.84
CA ILE A 280 14.43 21.41 -0.93
C ILE A 280 13.86 21.17 0.47
N LEU A 281 14.66 20.69 1.42
CA LEU A 281 14.20 20.43 2.79
C LEU A 281 13.81 21.75 3.52
N SER A 282 14.57 22.83 3.35
CA SER A 282 14.20 24.13 3.91
C SER A 282 12.87 24.63 3.35
N MET A 283 12.71 24.62 2.04
CA MET A 283 11.47 25.01 1.38
C MET A 283 10.28 24.14 1.83
N THR A 284 10.50 22.83 1.90
CA THR A 284 9.47 21.89 2.40
C THR A 284 9.04 22.26 3.82
N LYS A 285 9.98 22.60 4.69
CA LYS A 285 9.71 22.97 6.08
C LYS A 285 8.94 24.30 6.19
N GLU A 286 9.18 25.25 5.27
CA GLU A 286 8.50 26.54 5.21
C GLU A 286 7.04 26.45 4.76
N ILE A 287 6.67 25.41 3.99
CA ILE A 287 5.30 25.19 3.54
C ILE A 287 4.42 24.89 4.75
N ARG A 288 3.35 25.69 4.95
CA ARG A 288 2.45 25.59 6.10
C ARG A 288 1.35 24.54 5.92
N ASP A 289 0.89 24.33 4.70
CA ASP A 289 -0.17 23.38 4.41
C ASP A 289 0.41 21.95 4.36
N PRO A 290 -0.04 21.01 5.21
CA PRO A 290 0.53 19.66 5.29
C PRO A 290 0.31 18.81 4.04
N LEU A 291 -0.75 19.04 3.28
CA LEU A 291 -1.02 18.33 2.01
C LEU A 291 -0.10 18.84 0.91
N GLU A 292 0.06 20.15 0.81
CA GLU A 292 1.01 20.78 -0.11
C GLU A 292 2.45 20.37 0.21
N GLN A 293 2.82 20.36 1.50
CA GLN A 293 4.12 19.91 1.99
C GLN A 293 4.40 18.44 1.62
N SER A 294 3.40 17.57 1.79
CA SER A 294 3.44 16.16 1.39
C SER A 294 3.67 16.01 -0.12
N PHE A 295 2.93 16.75 -0.93
CA PHE A 295 3.04 16.68 -2.38
C PHE A 295 4.35 17.28 -2.89
N PHE A 296 4.79 18.41 -2.35
CA PHE A 296 6.04 19.08 -2.72
C PHE A 296 7.26 18.14 -2.56
N VAL A 297 7.37 17.44 -1.43
CA VAL A 297 8.48 16.49 -1.21
C VAL A 297 8.42 15.30 -2.16
N MET A 298 7.22 14.84 -2.52
CA MET A 298 7.03 13.78 -3.51
C MET A 298 7.47 14.17 -4.93
N VAL A 299 7.41 15.47 -5.25
CA VAL A 299 7.87 16.01 -6.53
C VAL A 299 9.39 16.18 -6.52
N HIS A 300 9.91 16.96 -5.58
CA HIS A 300 11.28 17.49 -5.66
C HIS A 300 12.36 16.54 -5.16
N LEU A 301 12.07 15.73 -4.14
CA LEU A 301 13.08 14.77 -3.63
C LEU A 301 13.48 13.72 -4.68
N PRO A 302 12.54 13.01 -5.33
CA PRO A 302 12.91 12.08 -6.38
C PRO A 302 13.35 12.76 -7.68
N TYR A 303 12.93 14.00 -7.96
CA TYR A 303 13.45 14.76 -9.10
C TYR A 303 14.93 15.08 -8.94
N LEU A 304 15.38 15.43 -7.74
CA LEU A 304 16.80 15.67 -7.46
C LEU A 304 17.64 14.39 -7.53
N GLN A 305 17.10 13.22 -7.17
CA GLN A 305 17.83 11.96 -7.05
C GLN A 305 19.05 12.07 -6.12
N PRO A 306 18.90 12.46 -4.84
CA PRO A 306 20.03 12.70 -3.97
C PRO A 306 20.78 11.42 -3.58
N PHE A 307 20.17 10.24 -3.68
CA PHE A 307 20.71 8.95 -3.26
C PHE A 307 21.07 8.04 -4.44
N GLU A 308 21.89 7.03 -4.21
CA GLU A 308 22.27 6.05 -5.25
C GLU A 308 21.09 5.23 -5.75
N ASP A 309 20.14 4.90 -4.87
CA ASP A 309 18.84 4.28 -5.15
C ASP A 309 17.83 4.70 -4.06
N VAL A 310 16.65 4.09 -4.01
CA VAL A 310 15.61 4.27 -2.97
C VAL A 310 15.00 5.68 -2.93
N ASN A 311 15.29 6.55 -3.89
CA ASN A 311 14.81 7.94 -3.91
C ASN A 311 13.28 8.04 -3.89
N LYS A 312 12.58 7.25 -4.70
CA LYS A 312 11.10 7.23 -4.76
C LYS A 312 10.50 6.69 -3.46
N ARG A 313 11.06 5.61 -2.89
CA ARG A 313 10.61 5.04 -1.62
C ARG A 313 10.77 6.03 -0.48
N THR A 314 11.93 6.69 -0.40
CA THR A 314 12.20 7.74 0.59
C THR A 314 11.22 8.89 0.47
N SER A 315 10.90 9.36 -0.74
CA SER A 315 9.95 10.46 -0.93
C SER A 315 8.51 10.08 -0.52
N ARG A 316 8.07 8.86 -0.81
CA ARG A 316 6.73 8.37 -0.39
C ARG A 316 6.60 8.27 1.13
N LEU A 317 7.65 7.84 1.82
CA LEU A 317 7.66 7.81 3.29
C LEU A 317 7.74 9.23 3.86
N ALA A 318 8.62 10.10 3.34
CA ALA A 318 8.76 11.49 3.75
C ALA A 318 7.45 12.29 3.56
N ALA A 319 6.66 11.99 2.52
CA ALA A 319 5.34 12.59 2.29
C ALA A 319 4.36 12.35 3.46
N ASN A 320 4.56 11.31 4.25
CA ASN A 320 3.74 11.03 5.42
C ASN A 320 4.13 11.83 6.67
N ILE A 321 5.30 12.48 6.70
CA ILE A 321 5.75 13.30 7.85
C ILE A 321 4.68 14.36 8.23
N PRO A 322 4.27 15.26 7.32
CA PRO A 322 3.30 16.30 7.67
C PRO A 322 1.91 15.73 7.98
N LEU A 323 1.50 14.66 7.29
CA LEU A 323 0.20 14.03 7.52
C LEU A 323 0.12 13.43 8.94
N ILE A 324 1.14 12.69 9.35
CA ILE A 324 1.23 12.08 10.68
C ILE A 324 1.33 13.16 11.77
N ARG A 325 2.14 14.19 11.57
CA ARG A 325 2.31 15.30 12.54
C ARG A 325 1.02 16.08 12.77
N HIS A 326 0.22 16.26 11.75
CA HIS A 326 -1.05 16.98 11.82
C HIS A 326 -2.26 16.07 12.05
N ASN A 327 -2.06 14.81 12.45
CA ASN A 327 -3.11 13.81 12.66
C ASN A 327 -4.05 13.64 11.45
N LEU A 328 -3.57 13.93 10.24
CA LEU A 328 -4.28 13.63 9.01
C LEU A 328 -4.12 12.14 8.64
N CYS A 329 -5.01 11.66 7.80
CA CYS A 329 -4.92 10.31 7.26
C CYS A 329 -3.57 10.08 6.56
N PRO A 330 -2.80 9.04 6.91
CA PRO A 330 -1.56 8.70 6.20
C PRO A 330 -1.83 8.24 4.77
N LEU A 331 -0.90 8.55 3.87
CA LEU A 331 -0.93 8.15 2.47
C LEU A 331 -0.29 6.77 2.30
N SER A 332 -1.07 5.75 1.94
CA SER A 332 -0.61 4.36 1.86
C SER A 332 -0.31 3.85 0.46
N PHE A 333 -0.70 4.58 -0.60
CA PHE A 333 -0.58 4.16 -2.00
C PHE A 333 -1.30 2.83 -2.32
N ILE A 334 -2.22 2.41 -1.45
CA ILE A 334 -3.02 1.22 -1.70
C ILE A 334 -3.80 1.39 -3.01
N ASP A 335 -3.91 0.32 -3.78
CA ASP A 335 -4.56 0.29 -5.09
C ASP A 335 -3.93 1.16 -6.20
N VAL A 336 -2.86 1.94 -5.93
CA VAL A 336 -2.18 2.71 -6.98
C VAL A 336 -1.53 1.76 -7.98
N PRO A 337 -1.88 1.80 -9.28
CA PRO A 337 -1.22 0.98 -10.29
C PRO A 337 0.26 1.40 -10.43
N GLU A 338 1.17 0.43 -10.44
CA GLU A 338 2.61 0.68 -10.61
C GLU A 338 2.88 1.56 -11.83
N ARG A 339 2.27 1.21 -12.96
CA ARG A 339 2.44 1.94 -14.21
C ARG A 339 2.00 3.40 -14.10
N ALA A 340 0.86 3.68 -13.46
CA ALA A 340 0.37 5.04 -13.30
C ALA A 340 1.35 5.90 -12.48
N TYR A 341 1.90 5.34 -11.39
CA TYR A 341 2.90 6.03 -10.58
C TYR A 341 4.22 6.26 -11.34
N VAL A 342 4.70 5.27 -12.08
CA VAL A 342 5.93 5.39 -12.89
C VAL A 342 5.75 6.43 -14.00
N GLU A 343 4.63 6.40 -14.73
CA GLU A 343 4.31 7.39 -15.78
C GLU A 343 4.24 8.81 -15.20
N ALA A 344 3.63 8.98 -14.02
CA ALA A 344 3.55 10.25 -13.33
C ALA A 344 4.93 10.79 -12.94
N MET A 345 5.80 9.93 -12.40
CA MET A 345 7.17 10.32 -12.07
C MET A 345 7.99 10.68 -13.31
N VAL A 346 7.82 9.97 -14.43
CA VAL A 346 8.48 10.31 -15.70
C VAL A 346 8.01 11.67 -16.20
N GLY A 347 6.73 12.04 -16.03
CA GLY A 347 6.21 13.36 -16.32
C GLY A 347 6.94 14.48 -15.56
N VAL A 348 7.19 14.29 -14.27
CA VAL A 348 8.01 15.20 -13.46
C VAL A 348 9.45 15.27 -13.96
N TYR A 349 10.06 14.12 -14.21
CA TYR A 349 11.47 14.03 -14.60
C TYR A 349 11.74 14.69 -15.96
N GLU A 350 10.92 14.43 -16.95
CA GLU A 350 11.18 14.83 -18.33
C GLU A 350 10.56 16.17 -18.72
N LEU A 351 9.39 16.47 -18.18
CA LEU A 351 8.62 17.65 -18.57
C LEU A 351 8.61 18.76 -17.51
N ASN A 352 9.02 18.49 -16.27
CA ASN A 352 8.82 19.34 -15.10
C ASN A 352 7.33 19.72 -14.91
N ARG A 353 6.45 18.77 -15.24
CA ARG A 353 4.99 18.89 -15.09
C ARG A 353 4.52 17.94 -14.00
N ILE A 354 3.65 18.46 -13.15
CA ILE A 354 3.23 17.78 -11.89
C ILE A 354 1.81 17.22 -11.97
N GLU A 355 1.05 17.56 -12.99
CA GLU A 355 -0.40 17.34 -13.03
C GLU A 355 -0.75 15.84 -13.00
N LEU A 356 -0.04 15.01 -13.74
CA LEU A 356 -0.25 13.55 -13.71
C LEU A 356 0.08 12.96 -12.32
N LEU A 357 1.16 13.46 -11.66
CA LEU A 357 1.50 13.03 -10.31
C LEU A 357 0.49 13.54 -9.28
N ARG A 358 -0.07 14.73 -9.49
CA ARG A 358 -1.15 15.29 -8.67
C ARG A 358 -2.40 14.43 -8.74
N ASP A 359 -2.82 14.02 -9.94
CA ASP A 359 -3.98 13.14 -10.11
C ASP A 359 -3.79 11.80 -9.37
N VAL A 360 -2.60 11.19 -9.48
CA VAL A 360 -2.24 9.96 -8.76
C VAL A 360 -2.21 10.19 -7.24
N PHE A 361 -1.67 11.32 -6.77
CA PHE A 361 -1.60 11.67 -5.35
C PHE A 361 -3.01 11.84 -4.75
N VAL A 362 -3.86 12.61 -5.41
CA VAL A 362 -5.24 12.86 -4.98
C VAL A 362 -6.00 11.55 -4.85
N TRP A 363 -5.97 10.75 -5.90
CA TRP A 363 -6.65 9.46 -5.91
C TRP A 363 -6.12 8.51 -4.83
N ALA A 364 -4.79 8.42 -4.65
CA ALA A 364 -4.16 7.62 -3.62
C ALA A 364 -4.53 8.07 -2.20
N TYR A 365 -4.62 9.38 -1.98
CA TYR A 365 -4.99 9.93 -0.69
C TYR A 365 -6.47 9.68 -0.35
N GLU A 366 -7.38 9.90 -1.29
CA GLU A 366 -8.80 9.58 -1.15
C GLU A 366 -9.02 8.09 -0.81
N ARG A 367 -8.32 7.18 -1.51
CA ARG A 367 -8.36 5.74 -1.22
C ARG A 367 -7.84 5.42 0.18
N SER A 368 -6.74 6.04 0.58
CA SER A 368 -6.20 5.87 1.94
C SER A 368 -7.19 6.33 3.01
N CYS A 369 -7.83 7.49 2.81
CA CYS A 369 -8.85 8.02 3.72
C CYS A 369 -10.07 7.08 3.81
N GLN A 370 -10.59 6.60 2.69
CA GLN A 370 -11.68 5.63 2.66
C GLN A 370 -11.33 4.36 3.44
N GLN A 371 -10.11 3.86 3.28
CA GLN A 371 -9.65 2.65 3.94
C GLN A 371 -9.50 2.83 5.46
N TYR A 372 -8.86 3.90 5.90
CA TYR A 372 -8.47 4.04 7.32
C TYR A 372 -9.56 4.67 8.20
N LEU A 373 -10.37 5.57 7.66
CA LEU A 373 -11.48 6.14 8.41
C LEU A 373 -12.64 5.15 8.58
N ALA A 374 -12.87 4.25 7.59
CA ALA A 374 -13.85 3.16 7.72
C ALA A 374 -13.46 2.18 8.84
N ILE A 375 -12.18 1.78 8.93
CA ILE A 375 -11.68 0.88 9.97
C ILE A 375 -11.90 1.47 11.37
N ARG A 376 -11.72 2.78 11.53
CA ARG A 376 -11.92 3.43 12.82
C ARG A 376 -13.38 3.45 13.26
N GLN A 377 -14.33 3.49 12.33
CA GLN A 377 -15.76 3.37 12.66
C GLN A 377 -16.12 1.97 13.20
N GLU A 378 -15.34 0.94 12.85
CA GLU A 378 -15.50 -0.41 13.38
C GLU A 378 -14.80 -0.60 14.73
N LEU A 379 -13.77 0.20 15.04
CA LEU A 379 -13.06 0.20 16.32
C LEU A 379 -13.67 1.24 17.26
N VAL A 380 -14.86 0.95 17.78
CA VAL A 380 -15.40 1.69 18.94
C VAL A 380 -14.43 1.48 20.10
N PRO A 381 -13.83 2.56 20.67
CA PRO A 381 -12.97 2.39 21.84
C PRO A 381 -13.76 1.65 22.92
N PRO A 382 -13.15 0.64 23.59
CA PRO A 382 -13.82 -0.08 24.66
C PRO A 382 -14.37 0.93 25.68
N ASP A 383 -15.65 0.84 26.00
CA ASP A 383 -16.24 1.65 27.05
C ASP A 383 -15.46 1.43 28.35
N THR A 384 -14.76 2.47 28.81
CA THR A 384 -13.91 2.41 30.02
C THR A 384 -14.69 2.04 31.27
N PHE A 385 -15.99 2.41 31.36
CA PHE A 385 -16.87 2.01 32.40
C PHE A 385 -17.18 0.51 32.34
N ARG A 386 -17.54 0.01 31.18
CA ARG A 386 -17.76 -1.42 30.91
C ARG A 386 -16.50 -2.25 31.18
N LEU A 387 -15.33 -1.72 30.83
CA LEU A 387 -14.05 -2.39 31.08
C LEU A 387 -13.77 -2.49 32.59
N ARG A 388 -14.00 -1.39 33.34
CA ARG A 388 -13.82 -1.33 34.78
C ARG A 388 -14.70 -2.34 35.51
N TYR A 389 -15.94 -2.48 35.10
CA TYR A 389 -16.92 -3.35 35.76
C TYR A 389 -17.20 -4.64 35.03
N ARG A 390 -16.30 -5.08 34.12
CA ARG A 390 -16.49 -6.28 33.28
C ARG A 390 -16.83 -7.54 34.09
N GLN A 391 -16.15 -7.75 35.22
CA GLN A 391 -16.39 -8.92 36.09
C GLN A 391 -17.73 -8.80 36.82
N ALA A 392 -18.00 -7.66 37.43
CA ALA A 392 -19.27 -7.37 38.09
C ALA A 392 -20.46 -7.52 37.13
N LEU A 393 -20.33 -7.05 35.90
CA LEU A 393 -21.33 -7.19 34.85
C LEU A 393 -21.60 -8.67 34.50
N SER A 394 -20.53 -9.47 34.35
CA SER A 394 -20.66 -10.90 34.09
C SER A 394 -21.35 -11.64 35.25
N GLU A 395 -21.02 -11.27 36.48
CA GLU A 395 -21.64 -11.84 37.69
C GLU A 395 -23.12 -11.49 37.80
N ALA A 396 -23.49 -10.22 37.54
CA ALA A 396 -24.88 -9.76 37.61
C ALA A 396 -25.76 -10.42 36.54
N VAL A 397 -25.31 -10.45 35.28
CA VAL A 397 -26.06 -11.09 34.20
C VAL A 397 -26.22 -12.59 34.45
N ARG A 398 -25.17 -13.28 34.91
CA ARG A 398 -25.23 -14.70 35.27
C ARG A 398 -26.21 -14.96 36.41
N ALA A 399 -26.16 -14.17 37.47
CA ALA A 399 -27.04 -14.33 38.63
C ALA A 399 -28.52 -14.24 38.24
N ILE A 400 -28.90 -13.24 37.42
CA ILE A 400 -30.29 -13.05 36.97
C ILE A 400 -30.73 -14.27 36.13
N VAL A 401 -29.91 -14.76 35.21
CA VAL A 401 -30.25 -15.92 34.38
C VAL A 401 -30.34 -17.21 35.22
N GLN A 402 -29.43 -17.45 36.15
CA GLN A 402 -29.41 -18.63 37.00
C GLN A 402 -30.58 -18.66 38.01
N HIS A 403 -31.03 -17.49 38.47
CA HIS A 403 -32.20 -17.39 39.33
C HIS A 403 -33.52 -17.34 38.56
N LEU A 404 -33.47 -17.53 37.23
CA LEU A 404 -34.65 -17.52 36.33
C LEU A 404 -35.49 -16.22 36.50
N GLN A 405 -34.85 -15.09 36.78
CA GLN A 405 -35.51 -13.81 36.99
C GLN A 405 -35.60 -12.98 35.69
N GLN A 406 -36.65 -12.18 35.56
CA GLN A 406 -36.73 -11.16 34.55
C GLN A 406 -35.78 -9.99 34.90
N PRO A 407 -35.10 -9.39 33.92
CA PRO A 407 -34.19 -8.26 34.19
C PRO A 407 -34.98 -6.98 34.50
N THR A 408 -35.58 -6.92 35.67
CA THR A 408 -36.23 -5.71 36.18
C THR A 408 -35.25 -4.86 36.97
N LYS A 409 -35.54 -3.54 37.14
CA LYS A 409 -34.69 -2.65 37.90
C LYS A 409 -34.44 -3.17 39.33
N ALA A 410 -35.46 -3.75 39.98
CA ALA A 410 -35.36 -4.33 41.29
C ALA A 410 -34.46 -5.59 41.32
N ALA A 411 -34.63 -6.49 40.35
CA ALA A 411 -33.82 -7.71 40.26
C ALA A 411 -32.33 -7.37 39.95
N VAL A 412 -32.07 -6.42 39.05
CA VAL A 412 -30.71 -5.97 38.76
C VAL A 412 -30.08 -5.31 39.96
N SER A 413 -30.80 -4.41 40.65
CA SER A 413 -30.29 -3.74 41.86
C SER A 413 -29.97 -4.70 43.00
N ALA A 414 -30.70 -5.80 43.14
CA ALA A 414 -30.46 -6.81 44.15
C ALA A 414 -29.19 -7.65 43.93
N VAL A 415 -28.68 -7.72 42.71
CA VAL A 415 -27.51 -8.51 42.36
C VAL A 415 -26.26 -7.67 42.01
N ILE A 416 -26.30 -6.35 42.26
CA ILE A 416 -25.11 -5.49 42.03
C ILE A 416 -24.01 -5.93 43.01
N PRO A 417 -22.83 -6.32 42.52
CA PRO A 417 -21.73 -6.69 43.40
C PRO A 417 -21.20 -5.49 44.18
N SER A 418 -20.72 -5.72 45.40
CA SER A 418 -20.13 -4.70 46.27
C SER A 418 -18.90 -3.99 45.72
N SER A 419 -18.36 -4.51 44.64
CA SER A 419 -17.24 -3.91 43.87
C SER A 419 -17.68 -2.68 43.05
N VAL A 420 -19.00 -2.45 42.88
CA VAL A 420 -19.55 -1.29 42.18
C VAL A 420 -19.97 -0.25 43.22
N PRO A 421 -19.35 0.96 43.24
CA PRO A 421 -19.73 2.03 44.17
C PRO A 421 -21.17 2.52 43.94
N GLU A 422 -21.83 3.01 45.01
CA GLU A 422 -23.22 3.51 44.93
C GLU A 422 -23.41 4.58 43.84
N GLU A 423 -22.44 5.46 43.68
CA GLU A 423 -22.43 6.52 42.66
C GLU A 423 -22.53 6.01 41.24
N ASP A 424 -22.08 4.78 40.97
CA ASP A 424 -22.08 4.15 39.66
C ASP A 424 -23.26 3.19 39.41
N HIS A 425 -24.11 2.95 40.43
CA HIS A 425 -25.22 1.99 40.37
C HIS A 425 -26.22 2.27 39.25
N ASP A 426 -26.66 3.51 39.04
CA ASP A 426 -27.63 3.83 37.98
C ASP A 426 -27.07 3.60 36.59
N LYS A 427 -25.79 3.89 36.39
CA LYS A 427 -25.10 3.66 35.13
C LYS A 427 -24.84 2.16 34.90
N PHE A 428 -24.50 1.44 35.96
CA PHE A 428 -24.29 -0.01 35.91
C PHE A 428 -25.59 -0.75 35.61
N VAL A 429 -26.73 -0.36 36.20
CA VAL A 429 -28.05 -0.93 35.90
C VAL A 429 -28.41 -0.77 34.44
N LYS A 430 -28.17 0.41 33.85
CA LYS A 430 -28.38 0.63 32.41
C LYS A 430 -27.52 -0.32 31.55
N LEU A 431 -26.26 -0.47 31.92
CA LEU A 431 -25.34 -1.37 31.22
C LEU A 431 -25.78 -2.85 31.26
N VAL A 432 -26.33 -3.29 32.43
CA VAL A 432 -26.88 -4.65 32.55
C VAL A 432 -28.09 -4.83 31.63
N PHE A 433 -28.99 -3.82 31.53
CA PHE A 433 -30.12 -3.88 30.61
C PHE A 433 -29.69 -3.98 29.14
N GLU A 434 -28.70 -3.18 28.73
CA GLU A 434 -28.12 -3.25 27.36
C GLU A 434 -27.59 -4.64 27.05
N GLU A 435 -26.96 -5.33 28.03
CA GLU A 435 -26.52 -6.71 27.84
C GLU A 435 -27.67 -7.68 27.65
N PHE A 436 -28.77 -7.53 28.39
CA PHE A 436 -29.94 -8.40 28.22
C PHE A 436 -30.70 -8.16 26.93
N GLU A 437 -30.70 -6.94 26.41
CA GLU A 437 -31.25 -6.62 25.06
C GLU A 437 -30.48 -7.36 23.95
N ASN A 438 -29.17 -7.50 24.11
CA ASN A 438 -28.29 -8.12 23.13
C ASN A 438 -27.95 -9.59 23.45
N LEU A 439 -28.53 -10.17 24.54
CA LEU A 439 -28.19 -11.52 24.97
C LEU A 439 -28.91 -12.58 24.09
N HIS A 440 -28.12 -13.44 23.47
CA HIS A 440 -28.59 -14.54 22.63
C HIS A 440 -27.72 -15.77 22.85
N GLU A 441 -28.17 -16.96 22.38
CA GLU A 441 -27.52 -18.24 22.58
C GLU A 441 -26.01 -18.24 22.24
N GLY A 442 -25.63 -17.56 21.15
CA GLY A 442 -24.24 -17.52 20.66
C GLY A 442 -23.29 -16.66 21.52
N ASN A 443 -23.79 -15.80 22.47
CA ASN A 443 -22.95 -14.90 23.26
C ASN A 443 -22.99 -15.15 24.77
N THR A 444 -23.79 -16.10 25.25
CA THR A 444 -23.95 -16.46 26.67
C THR A 444 -22.64 -16.86 27.35
N ILE A 445 -21.73 -17.45 26.62
CA ILE A 445 -20.40 -17.88 27.12
C ILE A 445 -19.58 -16.69 27.67
N ARG A 446 -19.83 -15.45 27.21
CA ARG A 446 -19.18 -14.22 27.72
C ARG A 446 -19.46 -14.00 29.20
N PHE A 447 -20.59 -14.47 29.68
CA PHE A 447 -21.08 -14.36 31.07
C PHE A 447 -20.92 -15.67 31.83
N GLY A 448 -20.34 -16.72 31.22
CA GLY A 448 -20.21 -18.04 31.81
C GLY A 448 -21.55 -18.74 32.04
N ILE A 449 -22.57 -18.43 31.23
CA ILE A 449 -23.88 -19.04 31.24
C ILE A 449 -23.86 -20.24 30.28
N ARG A 450 -24.34 -21.41 30.77
CA ARG A 450 -24.43 -22.62 29.95
C ARG A 450 -25.66 -22.59 29.03
N PRO A 451 -25.65 -23.25 27.87
CA PRO A 451 -26.80 -23.27 26.97
C PRO A 451 -28.11 -23.72 27.62
N LEU A 452 -28.06 -24.73 28.50
CA LEU A 452 -29.24 -25.22 29.26
C LEU A 452 -29.79 -24.18 30.25
N GLU A 453 -28.90 -23.40 30.91
CA GLU A 453 -29.33 -22.35 31.85
C GLU A 453 -30.01 -21.20 31.09
N PHE A 454 -29.49 -20.86 29.91
CA PHE A 454 -30.07 -19.84 29.06
C PHE A 454 -31.42 -20.26 28.47
N ALA A 455 -31.55 -21.52 28.02
CA ALA A 455 -32.81 -22.05 27.51
C ALA A 455 -33.90 -22.04 28.59
N ALA A 456 -33.59 -22.52 29.81
CA ALA A 456 -34.52 -22.50 30.95
C ALA A 456 -34.94 -21.06 31.31
N TRP A 457 -34.01 -20.09 31.24
CA TRP A 457 -34.35 -18.69 31.51
C TRP A 457 -35.23 -18.09 30.39
N GLN A 458 -35.00 -18.45 29.11
CA GLN A 458 -35.84 -17.99 28.00
C GLN A 458 -37.29 -18.48 28.12
N GLU A 459 -37.52 -19.69 28.61
CA GLU A 459 -38.87 -20.24 28.83
C GLU A 459 -39.68 -19.36 29.81
N THR A 460 -39.01 -18.78 30.81
CA THR A 460 -39.68 -17.88 31.77
C THR A 460 -40.12 -16.55 31.16
N LYS A 461 -39.63 -16.15 29.96
CA LYS A 461 -40.09 -14.95 29.25
C LYS A 461 -41.47 -15.10 28.60
N PHE A 462 -41.91 -16.34 28.37
CA PHE A 462 -43.16 -16.63 27.65
C PHE A 462 -44.34 -17.02 28.59
N GLU A 463 -44.14 -17.06 29.90
CA GLU A 463 -45.17 -17.40 30.87
C GLU A 463 -45.91 -16.18 31.48
N VAL A 464 -45.78 -14.96 30.90
CA VAL A 464 -46.47 -13.75 31.38
C VAL A 464 -47.45 -13.22 30.32
#